data_973774aa5242c7e1a577ebe8e12a385b
#
_entry.id   973774aa5242c7e1a577ebe8e12a385b
#
_cell.length_a   1.000
_cell.length_b   1.000
_cell.length_c   1.000
_cell.angle_alpha   90.00
_cell.angle_beta   90.00
_cell.angle_gamma   90.00
#
_symmetry.space_group_name_H-M   'P 1'
#
loop_
_entity.id
_entity.type
_entity.pdbx_description
1 polymer ?
#
loop_
_entity_poly.entity_id
_entity_poly.type
_entity_poly.pdbx_seq_one_letter_code
_entity_poly.pdbx_strand_id
1 'polypeptide(L)'
;YRARPDASHHTQIDTRLYVIDKFDYRKELMAKTFSADYPLQVADSMFLHRSFRDSIMVQIGRIPLKDRRYRYSCLNFMLLKEMVENISKMPMNLFLDKEFYKPMEMNCTAYLPLRQFKKEEIVPTVKADYLRKGKVLQGYVHDESAAFMGGVSGNAGLFSTARDVAKVYQLLIDGGVYNGKRYLSRETCDLFLTHTSKISRRGLGFDKPDVNNSVKSPCAEEAPEEVIGHTGFTG
;
A
#
# COMPACT_ATOMS: atom_id res chain seq x y z
N TYR A 1 -5.16 -13.43 -5.49
CA TYR A 1 -5.63 -14.81 -5.41
C TYR A 1 -4.41 -15.71 -5.52
N ARG A 2 -3.90 -16.17 -4.39
CA ARG A 2 -2.92 -17.25 -4.44
C ARG A 2 -3.66 -18.46 -5.00
N ALA A 3 -3.39 -18.80 -6.26
CA ALA A 3 -3.56 -20.20 -6.64
C ALA A 3 -2.79 -20.96 -5.56
N ARG A 4 -3.45 -21.87 -4.83
CA ARG A 4 -2.72 -22.71 -3.87
C ARG A 4 -1.63 -23.38 -4.69
N PRO A 5 -0.34 -23.14 -4.39
CA PRO A 5 0.70 -23.84 -5.10
C PRO A 5 0.43 -25.32 -4.85
N ASP A 6 0.58 -26.12 -5.88
CA ASP A 6 0.58 -27.55 -5.73
C ASP A 6 1.66 -27.92 -4.70
N ALA A 7 1.36 -28.83 -3.79
CA ALA A 7 2.29 -29.26 -2.74
C ALA A 7 3.63 -29.77 -3.28
N SER A 8 3.68 -30.12 -4.57
CA SER A 8 4.89 -30.52 -5.29
C SER A 8 5.90 -29.37 -5.55
N HIS A 9 5.53 -28.12 -5.30
CA HIS A 9 6.33 -26.92 -5.58
C HIS A 9 6.75 -26.16 -4.31
N HIS A 10 6.86 -26.87 -3.17
CA HIS A 10 7.32 -26.29 -1.93
C HIS A 10 8.57 -26.99 -1.42
N THR A 11 9.61 -26.22 -1.11
CA THR A 11 10.72 -26.71 -0.30
C THR A 11 10.45 -26.41 1.17
N GLN A 12 10.39 -27.44 2.00
CA GLN A 12 10.29 -27.29 3.43
C GLN A 12 11.65 -26.88 3.99
N ILE A 13 11.72 -25.70 4.63
CA ILE A 13 12.94 -25.21 5.28
C ILE A 13 12.97 -25.63 6.75
N ASP A 14 11.80 -25.69 7.39
CA ASP A 14 11.61 -26.02 8.77
C ASP A 14 10.23 -26.66 8.95
N THR A 15 9.95 -27.27 10.09
CA THR A 15 8.66 -27.94 10.41
C THR A 15 7.43 -27.06 10.16
N ARG A 16 7.58 -25.75 10.10
CA ARG A 16 6.49 -24.77 9.89
C ARG A 16 6.73 -23.81 8.73
N LEU A 17 7.91 -23.85 8.08
CA LEU A 17 8.28 -22.90 7.05
C LEU A 17 8.45 -23.61 5.71
N TYR A 18 7.65 -23.20 4.73
CA TYR A 18 7.69 -23.67 3.37
C TYR A 18 8.02 -22.51 2.45
N VAL A 19 8.94 -22.71 1.51
CA VAL A 19 9.20 -21.78 0.41
C VAL A 19 8.49 -22.29 -0.83
N ILE A 20 7.86 -21.39 -1.54
CA ILE A 20 7.22 -21.70 -2.82
C ILE A 20 8.31 -21.67 -3.89
N ASP A 21 8.71 -22.84 -4.38
CA ASP A 21 9.77 -23.00 -5.37
C ASP A 21 9.31 -22.57 -6.77
N LYS A 22 8.03 -22.69 -7.05
CA LYS A 22 7.46 -22.36 -8.33
C LYS A 22 6.08 -21.75 -8.21
N PHE A 23 5.87 -20.65 -8.91
CA PHE A 23 4.60 -19.98 -9.02
C PHE A 23 4.25 -19.77 -10.48
N ASP A 24 3.14 -20.36 -10.92
CA ASP A 24 2.63 -20.19 -12.28
C ASP A 24 1.27 -19.48 -12.25
N TYR A 25 1.17 -18.44 -13.07
CA TYR A 25 -0.12 -17.80 -13.33
C TYR A 25 -0.94 -18.63 -14.30
N ARG A 26 -2.24 -18.63 -14.15
CA ARG A 26 -3.12 -19.13 -15.19
C ARG A 26 -2.87 -18.34 -16.47
N LYS A 27 -2.70 -19.05 -17.58
CA LYS A 27 -2.31 -18.45 -18.87
C LYS A 27 -3.30 -17.38 -19.33
N GLU A 28 -4.58 -17.60 -19.07
CA GLU A 28 -5.68 -16.68 -19.41
C GLU A 28 -5.72 -15.40 -18.56
N LEU A 29 -4.95 -15.32 -17.48
CA LEU A 29 -4.94 -14.18 -16.58
C LEU A 29 -3.71 -13.28 -16.73
N MET A 30 -2.75 -13.66 -17.57
CA MET A 30 -1.50 -12.92 -17.75
C MET A 30 -1.06 -12.91 -19.21
N ALA A 31 -0.60 -11.73 -19.66
CA ALA A 31 0.04 -11.55 -20.97
C ALA A 31 1.44 -10.96 -20.82
N LYS A 32 2.27 -11.08 -21.86
CA LYS A 32 3.61 -10.47 -21.93
C LYS A 32 3.58 -9.05 -22.47
N THR A 33 2.50 -8.67 -23.12
CA THR A 33 2.32 -7.38 -23.78
C THR A 33 1.03 -6.72 -23.31
N PHE A 34 1.00 -5.39 -23.37
CA PHE A 34 -0.18 -4.60 -23.11
C PHE A 34 -1.28 -4.89 -24.13
N SER A 35 -2.52 -4.96 -23.66
CA SER A 35 -3.73 -4.88 -24.49
C SER A 35 -4.91 -4.36 -23.67
N ALA A 36 -6.05 -4.12 -24.32
CA ALA A 36 -7.27 -3.68 -23.63
C ALA A 36 -7.77 -4.70 -22.58
N ASP A 37 -7.52 -5.98 -22.79
CA ASP A 37 -7.87 -7.03 -21.81
C ASP A 37 -6.80 -7.23 -20.74
N TYR A 38 -5.55 -6.86 -21.00
CA TYR A 38 -4.41 -6.99 -20.10
C TYR A 38 -3.73 -5.63 -19.84
N PRO A 39 -4.41 -4.67 -19.21
CA PRO A 39 -3.88 -3.32 -19.02
C PRO A 39 -3.02 -3.16 -17.75
N LEU A 40 -3.06 -4.12 -16.81
CA LEU A 40 -2.47 -3.98 -15.48
C LEU A 40 -1.01 -4.45 -15.50
N GLN A 41 -0.07 -3.54 -15.73
CA GLN A 41 1.35 -3.87 -15.72
C GLN A 41 1.87 -4.05 -14.29
N VAL A 42 2.43 -5.21 -13.98
CA VAL A 42 2.93 -5.57 -12.64
C VAL A 42 4.43 -5.79 -12.59
N ALA A 43 5.06 -5.94 -13.74
CA ALA A 43 6.52 -5.99 -13.96
C ALA A 43 6.83 -5.79 -15.45
N ASP A 44 8.11 -5.72 -15.81
CA ASP A 44 8.52 -5.70 -17.21
C ASP A 44 7.99 -6.97 -17.93
N SER A 45 7.27 -6.75 -19.04
CA SER A 45 6.63 -7.84 -19.83
C SER A 45 5.71 -8.74 -18.99
N MET A 46 4.99 -8.18 -18.01
CA MET A 46 3.95 -8.87 -17.25
C MET A 46 2.72 -7.98 -17.07
N PHE A 47 1.65 -8.38 -17.71
CA PHE A 47 0.38 -7.67 -17.70
C PHE A 47 -0.73 -8.60 -17.24
N LEU A 48 -1.54 -8.15 -16.28
CA LEU A 48 -2.66 -8.93 -15.77
C LEU A 48 -3.96 -8.52 -16.45
N HIS A 49 -4.86 -9.47 -16.52
CA HIS A 49 -6.19 -9.27 -17.06
C HIS A 49 -6.98 -8.25 -16.21
N ARG A 50 -7.74 -7.39 -16.83
CA ARG A 50 -8.54 -6.32 -16.19
C ARG A 50 -9.50 -6.80 -15.10
N SER A 51 -9.96 -8.07 -15.17
CA SER A 51 -10.87 -8.64 -14.17
C SER A 51 -10.25 -8.88 -12.79
N PHE A 52 -8.92 -8.72 -12.62
CA PHE A 52 -8.29 -8.96 -11.33
C PHE A 52 -8.84 -8.05 -10.23
N ARG A 53 -8.95 -6.74 -10.49
CA ARG A 53 -9.49 -5.76 -9.54
C ARG A 53 -10.89 -6.17 -9.07
N ASP A 54 -11.80 -6.40 -10.02
CA ASP A 54 -13.19 -6.73 -9.70
C ASP A 54 -13.29 -8.06 -8.95
N SER A 55 -12.47 -9.04 -9.35
CA SER A 55 -12.40 -10.33 -8.66
C SER A 55 -11.93 -10.18 -7.21
N ILE A 56 -10.96 -9.32 -6.93
CA ILE A 56 -10.48 -9.04 -5.58
C ILE A 56 -11.61 -8.40 -4.76
N MET A 57 -12.28 -7.39 -5.28
CA MET A 57 -13.35 -6.69 -4.58
C MET A 57 -14.53 -7.63 -4.24
N VAL A 58 -14.92 -8.48 -5.19
CA VAL A 58 -15.94 -9.52 -4.96
C VAL A 58 -15.50 -10.49 -3.85
N GLN A 59 -14.22 -10.91 -3.85
CA GLN A 59 -13.72 -11.82 -2.80
C GLN A 59 -13.67 -11.14 -1.43
N ILE A 60 -13.26 -9.87 -1.35
CA ILE A 60 -13.28 -9.11 -0.10
C ILE A 60 -14.69 -9.09 0.49
N GLY A 61 -15.72 -8.82 -0.34
CA GLY A 61 -17.11 -8.81 0.10
C GLY A 61 -17.65 -10.17 0.57
N ARG A 62 -16.98 -11.27 0.21
CA ARG A 62 -17.35 -12.64 0.62
C ARG A 62 -16.61 -13.12 1.85
N ILE A 63 -15.64 -12.38 2.38
CA ILE A 63 -14.89 -12.79 3.57
C ILE A 63 -15.81 -12.68 4.79
N PRO A 64 -16.08 -13.79 5.50
CA PRO A 64 -16.89 -13.72 6.70
C PRO A 64 -16.18 -12.94 7.80
N LEU A 65 -16.91 -12.05 8.47
CA LEU A 65 -16.42 -11.43 9.69
C LEU A 65 -16.31 -12.51 10.78
N LYS A 66 -15.11 -12.62 11.34
CA LYS A 66 -14.81 -13.56 12.43
C LYS A 66 -14.98 -12.86 13.79
N ASP A 67 -14.10 -13.14 14.72
CA ASP A 67 -14.08 -12.53 16.04
C ASP A 67 -13.80 -11.00 15.99
N ARG A 68 -14.13 -10.29 17.08
CA ARG A 68 -13.88 -8.84 17.22
C ARG A 68 -12.47 -8.51 17.74
N ARG A 69 -11.49 -9.38 17.47
CA ARG A 69 -10.10 -9.10 17.84
C ARG A 69 -9.43 -8.25 16.77
N TYR A 70 -8.53 -7.39 17.22
CA TYR A 70 -7.68 -6.63 16.30
C TYR A 70 -6.86 -7.59 15.42
N ARG A 71 -6.88 -7.33 14.13
CA ARG A 71 -6.01 -7.99 13.14
C ARG A 71 -5.53 -6.96 12.13
N TYR A 72 -4.22 -6.88 11.95
CA TYR A 72 -3.66 -6.10 10.85
C TYR A 72 -4.15 -6.66 9.51
N SER A 73 -4.60 -5.76 8.63
CA SER A 73 -5.08 -6.16 7.30
C SER A 73 -4.90 -5.01 6.30
N CYS A 74 -4.50 -5.34 5.09
CA CYS A 74 -4.46 -4.41 3.98
C CYS A 74 -5.85 -4.13 3.38
N LEU A 75 -6.84 -4.98 3.68
CA LEU A 75 -8.17 -4.95 3.04
C LEU A 75 -8.94 -3.66 3.33
N ASN A 76 -8.82 -3.13 4.56
CA ASN A 76 -9.47 -1.87 4.94
C ASN A 76 -8.99 -0.71 4.08
N PHE A 77 -7.69 -0.62 3.80
CA PHE A 77 -7.14 0.44 2.96
C PHE A 77 -7.50 0.26 1.48
N MET A 78 -7.66 -0.97 1.00
CA MET A 78 -8.19 -1.23 -0.34
C MET A 78 -9.65 -0.72 -0.45
N LEU A 79 -10.48 -0.96 0.58
CA LEU A 79 -11.84 -0.44 0.65
C LEU A 79 -11.87 1.09 0.76
N LEU A 80 -10.98 1.70 1.56
CA LEU A 80 -10.86 3.16 1.66
C LEU A 80 -10.50 3.79 0.30
N LYS A 81 -9.64 3.15 -0.48
CA LYS A 81 -9.33 3.59 -1.85
C LYS A 81 -10.61 3.62 -2.71
N GLU A 82 -11.42 2.57 -2.68
CA GLU A 82 -12.70 2.55 -3.41
C GLU A 82 -13.67 3.64 -2.92
N MET A 83 -13.69 3.91 -1.61
CA MET A 83 -14.49 5.01 -1.05
C MET A 83 -14.03 6.37 -1.58
N VAL A 84 -12.71 6.63 -1.60
CA VAL A 84 -12.16 7.88 -2.15
C VAL A 84 -12.56 8.04 -3.62
N GLU A 85 -12.43 7.01 -4.44
CA GLU A 85 -12.80 7.05 -5.86
C GLU A 85 -14.31 7.26 -6.05
N ASN A 86 -15.14 6.61 -5.22
CA ASN A 86 -16.59 6.78 -5.28
C ASN A 86 -17.05 8.18 -4.86
N ILE A 87 -16.41 8.80 -3.88
CA ILE A 87 -16.75 10.15 -3.41
C ILE A 87 -16.21 11.21 -4.38
N SER A 88 -14.94 11.11 -4.74
CA SER A 88 -14.28 12.11 -5.60
C SER A 88 -14.66 12.01 -7.08
N LYS A 89 -15.23 10.87 -7.50
CA LYS A 89 -15.49 10.51 -8.90
C LYS A 89 -14.24 10.54 -9.77
N MET A 90 -13.07 10.35 -9.14
CA MET A 90 -11.76 10.33 -9.79
C MET A 90 -10.97 9.11 -9.35
N PRO A 91 -10.09 8.55 -10.21
CA PRO A 91 -9.06 7.60 -9.77
C PRO A 91 -8.22 8.21 -8.65
N MET A 92 -7.97 7.42 -7.59
CA MET A 92 -7.30 7.90 -6.37
C MET A 92 -5.95 8.56 -6.64
N ASN A 93 -5.15 8.00 -7.53
CA ASN A 93 -3.85 8.58 -7.90
C ASN A 93 -3.98 9.97 -8.55
N LEU A 94 -5.00 10.20 -9.38
CA LEU A 94 -5.27 11.50 -9.99
C LEU A 94 -5.84 12.49 -8.96
N PHE A 95 -6.71 12.02 -8.07
CA PHE A 95 -7.25 12.83 -6.98
C PHE A 95 -6.13 13.32 -6.06
N LEU A 96 -5.25 12.42 -5.62
CA LEU A 96 -4.14 12.77 -4.72
C LEU A 96 -3.12 13.69 -5.41
N ASP A 97 -2.82 13.45 -6.67
CA ASP A 97 -1.92 14.31 -7.46
C ASP A 97 -2.48 15.74 -7.56
N LYS A 98 -3.76 15.87 -7.88
CA LYS A 98 -4.44 17.16 -8.04
C LYS A 98 -4.61 17.93 -6.74
N GLU A 99 -5.09 17.26 -5.69
CA GLU A 99 -5.52 17.93 -4.46
C GLU A 99 -4.38 18.08 -3.43
N PHE A 100 -3.36 17.21 -3.48
CA PHE A 100 -2.27 17.17 -2.50
C PHE A 100 -0.89 17.29 -3.14
N TYR A 101 -0.47 16.35 -4.01
CA TYR A 101 0.93 16.25 -4.39
C TYR A 101 1.43 17.49 -5.15
N LYS A 102 0.72 17.92 -6.19
CA LYS A 102 1.07 19.14 -6.93
C LYS A 102 0.98 20.40 -6.09
N PRO A 103 -0.14 20.68 -5.37
CA PRO A 103 -0.24 21.89 -4.57
C PRO A 103 0.75 21.95 -3.39
N MET A 104 1.21 20.80 -2.89
CA MET A 104 2.23 20.70 -1.84
C MET A 104 3.65 20.58 -2.40
N GLU A 105 3.82 20.69 -3.71
CA GLU A 105 5.11 20.56 -4.40
C GLU A 105 5.85 19.24 -4.08
N MET A 106 5.09 18.14 -3.96
CA MET A 106 5.61 16.79 -3.73
C MET A 106 6.06 16.19 -5.07
N ASN A 107 7.09 16.78 -5.66
CA ASN A 107 7.51 16.53 -7.03
C ASN A 107 8.13 15.14 -7.27
N CYS A 108 8.47 14.41 -6.21
CA CYS A 108 9.02 13.04 -6.27
C CYS A 108 8.03 11.99 -5.74
N THR A 109 6.73 12.30 -5.74
CA THR A 109 5.69 11.43 -5.21
C THR A 109 4.71 11.03 -6.30
N ALA A 110 4.58 9.71 -6.53
CA ALA A 110 3.65 9.21 -7.55
C ALA A 110 3.24 7.76 -7.31
N TYR A 111 2.01 7.42 -7.68
CA TYR A 111 1.64 6.07 -8.08
C TYR A 111 2.10 5.80 -9.52
N LEU A 112 2.42 4.55 -9.83
CA LEU A 112 2.87 4.16 -11.18
C LEU A 112 4.03 5.05 -11.67
N PRO A 113 5.13 5.14 -10.93
CA PRO A 113 6.15 6.17 -11.11
C PRO A 113 6.82 6.15 -12.49
N LEU A 114 6.84 5.00 -13.19
CA LEU A 114 7.39 4.89 -14.55
C LEU A 114 6.61 5.72 -15.60
N ARG A 115 5.45 6.28 -15.24
CA ARG A 115 4.72 7.22 -16.10
C ARG A 115 5.27 8.65 -16.04
N GLN A 116 6.08 8.96 -15.03
CA GLN A 116 6.57 10.32 -14.74
C GLN A 116 8.09 10.39 -14.63
N PHE A 117 8.75 9.34 -14.19
CA PHE A 117 10.18 9.27 -13.92
C PHE A 117 10.86 8.21 -14.78
N LYS A 118 12.13 8.41 -15.06
CA LYS A 118 12.96 7.39 -15.68
C LYS A 118 13.21 6.27 -14.69
N LYS A 119 13.37 5.06 -15.20
CA LYS A 119 13.57 3.88 -14.35
C LYS A 119 14.81 4.01 -13.46
N GLU A 120 15.87 4.62 -13.97
CA GLU A 120 17.14 4.85 -13.29
C GLU A 120 17.03 5.81 -12.10
N GLU A 121 15.99 6.64 -12.05
CA GLU A 121 15.71 7.57 -10.95
C GLU A 121 14.95 6.90 -9.79
N ILE A 122 14.49 5.66 -9.98
CA ILE A 122 13.68 4.94 -9.01
C ILE A 122 14.52 3.83 -8.39
N VAL A 123 14.59 3.80 -7.07
CA VAL A 123 15.28 2.72 -6.34
C VAL A 123 14.55 1.40 -6.56
N PRO A 124 15.27 0.29 -6.83
CA PRO A 124 14.64 -1.03 -6.93
C PRO A 124 13.89 -1.40 -5.63
N THR A 125 12.64 -1.82 -5.76
CA THR A 125 11.79 -2.21 -4.64
C THR A 125 12.22 -3.54 -4.04
N VAL A 126 12.60 -4.49 -4.90
CA VAL A 126 13.12 -5.81 -4.51
C VAL A 126 14.03 -6.37 -5.60
N LYS A 127 15.11 -7.06 -5.19
CA LYS A 127 16.11 -7.62 -6.13
C LYS A 127 15.61 -8.85 -6.88
N ALA A 128 14.79 -9.68 -6.25
CA ALA A 128 14.25 -10.88 -6.86
C ALA A 128 12.86 -11.15 -6.27
N ASP A 129 11.84 -10.91 -7.06
CA ASP A 129 10.45 -11.17 -6.67
C ASP A 129 9.99 -12.52 -7.25
N TYR A 130 9.63 -13.46 -6.38
CA TYR A 130 9.28 -14.80 -6.81
C TYR A 130 7.95 -14.86 -7.60
N LEU A 131 6.97 -13.98 -7.27
CA LEU A 131 5.72 -13.90 -8.02
C LEU A 131 5.93 -13.35 -9.42
N ARG A 132 6.91 -12.47 -9.61
CA ARG A 132 7.32 -11.96 -10.93
C ARG A 132 8.50 -12.74 -11.50
N LYS A 133 8.59 -14.04 -11.14
CA LYS A 133 9.57 -15.01 -11.69
C LYS A 133 11.04 -14.60 -11.49
N GLY A 134 11.37 -14.16 -10.28
CA GLY A 134 12.73 -13.76 -9.91
C GLY A 134 13.20 -12.43 -10.48
N LYS A 135 12.30 -11.63 -11.08
CA LYS A 135 12.65 -10.32 -11.64
C LYS A 135 12.98 -9.30 -10.56
N VAL A 136 13.89 -8.39 -10.88
CA VAL A 136 14.06 -7.14 -10.15
C VAL A 136 12.81 -6.30 -10.37
N LEU A 137 12.21 -5.79 -9.30
CA LEU A 137 11.14 -4.81 -9.39
C LEU A 137 11.71 -3.42 -9.19
N GLN A 138 11.58 -2.57 -10.20
CA GLN A 138 12.00 -1.18 -10.18
C GLN A 138 10.93 -0.34 -10.87
N GLY A 139 10.27 0.53 -10.08
CA GLY A 139 9.11 1.28 -10.54
C GLY A 139 7.78 0.51 -10.49
N TYR A 140 7.79 -0.69 -9.94
CA TYR A 140 6.59 -1.51 -9.70
C TYR A 140 6.43 -1.78 -8.21
N VAL A 141 5.17 -1.76 -7.73
CA VAL A 141 4.87 -2.04 -6.32
C VAL A 141 5.21 -3.48 -5.97
N HIS A 142 5.85 -3.68 -4.80
CA HIS A 142 6.18 -5.02 -4.32
C HIS A 142 4.95 -5.78 -3.85
N ASP A 143 4.07 -5.13 -3.08
CA ASP A 143 2.85 -5.76 -2.55
C ASP A 143 1.99 -6.36 -3.67
N GLU A 144 1.70 -7.65 -3.54
CA GLU A 144 1.01 -8.40 -4.58
C GLU A 144 -0.44 -7.94 -4.75
N SER A 145 -1.10 -7.61 -3.63
CA SER A 145 -2.50 -7.18 -3.68
C SER A 145 -2.63 -5.82 -4.35
N ALA A 146 -1.71 -4.89 -4.06
CA ALA A 146 -1.64 -3.61 -4.73
C ALA A 146 -1.29 -3.74 -6.21
N ALA A 147 -0.38 -4.65 -6.58
CA ALA A 147 -0.08 -4.94 -7.97
C ALA A 147 -1.31 -5.46 -8.72
N PHE A 148 -2.06 -6.38 -8.11
CA PHE A 148 -3.30 -6.92 -8.68
C PHE A 148 -4.43 -5.89 -8.79
N MET A 149 -4.35 -4.82 -8.00
CA MET A 149 -5.23 -3.63 -8.13
C MET A 149 -4.73 -2.64 -9.21
N GLY A 150 -3.70 -3.00 -9.98
CA GLY A 150 -3.13 -2.15 -11.03
C GLY A 150 -2.05 -1.20 -10.56
N GLY A 151 -1.45 -1.43 -9.40
CA GLY A 151 -0.37 -0.62 -8.84
C GLY A 151 -0.85 0.65 -8.10
N VAL A 152 -2.17 0.88 -8.06
CA VAL A 152 -2.80 1.97 -7.30
C VAL A 152 -3.71 1.37 -6.26
N SER A 153 -3.29 1.36 -5.01
CA SER A 153 -4.07 0.82 -3.91
C SER A 153 -3.85 1.62 -2.62
N GLY A 154 -4.83 1.59 -1.71
CA GLY A 154 -4.72 2.34 -0.45
C GLY A 154 -3.72 1.75 0.53
N ASN A 155 -3.36 0.47 0.38
CA ASN A 155 -2.41 -0.20 1.26
C ASN A 155 -0.96 -0.13 0.80
N ALA A 156 -0.71 0.08 -0.50
CA ALA A 156 0.64 0.14 -1.07
C ALA A 156 0.60 0.72 -2.49
N GLY A 157 1.79 1.00 -3.07
CA GLY A 157 1.93 1.41 -4.46
C GLY A 157 2.40 2.85 -4.63
N LEU A 158 2.49 3.62 -3.55
CA LEU A 158 3.05 4.97 -3.60
C LEU A 158 4.58 4.91 -3.57
N PHE A 159 5.21 5.67 -4.46
CA PHE A 159 6.63 5.94 -4.47
C PHE A 159 6.86 7.39 -4.08
N SER A 160 7.86 7.65 -3.25
CA SER A 160 8.12 9.00 -2.74
C SER A 160 9.55 9.15 -2.26
N THR A 161 9.87 10.30 -1.72
CA THR A 161 11.11 10.59 -0.97
C THR A 161 10.76 10.95 0.47
N ALA A 162 11.73 10.81 1.39
CA ALA A 162 11.55 11.22 2.78
C ALA A 162 11.12 12.71 2.90
N ARG A 163 11.67 13.57 2.03
CA ARG A 163 11.32 14.99 1.99
C ARG A 163 9.84 15.21 1.66
N ASP A 164 9.31 14.52 0.66
CA ASP A 164 7.91 14.69 0.27
C ASP A 164 6.97 14.08 1.30
N VAL A 165 7.31 12.92 1.85
CA VAL A 165 6.53 12.31 2.95
C VAL A 165 6.48 13.22 4.16
N ALA A 166 7.60 13.87 4.53
CA ALA A 166 7.65 14.80 5.65
C ALA A 166 6.66 15.96 5.51
N LYS A 167 6.35 16.42 4.28
CA LYS A 167 5.34 17.47 4.04
C LYS A 167 3.94 17.04 4.49
N VAL A 168 3.60 15.75 4.31
CA VAL A 168 2.30 15.22 4.76
C VAL A 168 2.24 15.17 6.29
N TYR A 169 3.31 14.74 6.94
CA TYR A 169 3.38 14.77 8.40
C TYR A 169 3.32 16.21 8.93
N GLN A 170 4.04 17.15 8.30
CA GLN A 170 3.99 18.56 8.66
C GLN A 170 2.58 19.13 8.51
N LEU A 171 1.90 18.83 7.40
CA LEU A 171 0.49 19.20 7.19
C LEU A 171 -0.41 18.76 8.33
N LEU A 172 -0.25 17.52 8.80
CA LEU A 172 -1.07 16.98 9.90
C LEU A 172 -0.74 17.68 11.24
N ILE A 173 0.55 17.85 11.56
CA ILE A 173 1.04 18.50 12.77
C ILE A 173 0.57 19.96 12.83
N ASP A 174 0.60 20.67 11.71
CA ASP A 174 0.13 22.06 11.60
C ASP A 174 -1.40 22.18 11.51
N GLY A 175 -2.14 21.12 11.87
CA GLY A 175 -3.61 21.12 11.90
C GLY A 175 -4.24 21.34 10.54
N GLY A 176 -3.67 20.75 9.50
CA GLY A 176 -4.23 20.72 8.15
C GLY A 176 -3.88 21.93 7.27
N VAL A 177 -2.87 22.73 7.67
CA VAL A 177 -2.36 23.86 6.88
C VAL A 177 -0.95 23.56 6.41
N TYR A 178 -0.66 23.82 5.14
CA TYR A 178 0.68 23.73 4.56
C TYR A 178 0.91 24.90 3.60
N ASN A 179 2.04 25.61 3.75
CA ASN A 179 2.37 26.81 2.96
C ASN A 179 1.21 27.84 2.89
N GLY A 180 0.55 28.08 4.01
CA GLY A 180 -0.57 29.03 4.12
C GLY A 180 -1.90 28.54 3.51
N LYS A 181 -1.94 27.38 2.88
CA LYS A 181 -3.17 26.79 2.34
C LYS A 181 -3.72 25.73 3.28
N ARG A 182 -5.04 25.77 3.55
CA ARG A 182 -5.74 24.73 4.30
C ARG A 182 -6.16 23.59 3.38
N TYR A 183 -5.78 22.36 3.73
CA TYR A 183 -6.12 21.12 3.05
C TYR A 183 -7.12 20.28 3.86
N LEU A 184 -6.94 20.28 5.19
CA LEU A 184 -7.78 19.52 6.13
C LEU A 184 -8.24 20.45 7.25
N SER A 185 -9.36 20.13 7.90
CA SER A 185 -9.73 20.82 9.12
C SER A 185 -8.82 20.40 10.28
N ARG A 186 -8.68 21.25 11.30
CA ARG A 186 -7.92 20.92 12.49
C ARG A 186 -8.52 19.71 13.21
N GLU A 187 -9.84 19.66 13.31
CA GLU A 187 -10.57 18.58 13.95
C GLU A 187 -10.29 17.24 13.26
N THR A 188 -10.19 17.23 11.92
CA THR A 188 -9.81 16.03 11.16
C THR A 188 -8.38 15.61 11.50
N CYS A 189 -7.43 16.54 11.53
CA CYS A 189 -6.06 16.23 11.90
C CYS A 189 -5.98 15.68 13.33
N ASP A 190 -6.60 16.35 14.29
CA ASP A 190 -6.61 15.93 15.69
C ASP A 190 -7.20 14.53 15.86
N LEU A 191 -8.28 14.21 15.12
CA LEU A 191 -8.88 12.87 15.11
C LEU A 191 -7.91 11.80 14.64
N PHE A 192 -7.14 12.07 13.56
CA PHE A 192 -6.18 11.10 13.01
C PHE A 192 -4.92 10.97 13.87
N LEU A 193 -4.52 12.05 14.57
CA LEU A 193 -3.36 12.07 15.45
C LEU A 193 -3.63 11.47 16.84
N THR A 194 -4.90 11.31 17.21
CA THR A 194 -5.30 10.79 18.51
C THR A 194 -5.35 9.27 18.53
N HIS A 195 -4.97 8.67 19.66
CA HIS A 195 -5.15 7.25 19.91
C HIS A 195 -6.63 6.95 20.20
N THR A 196 -7.27 6.21 19.33
CA THR A 196 -8.72 5.94 19.42
C THR A 196 -9.06 4.49 19.73
N SER A 197 -8.13 3.57 19.58
CA SER A 197 -8.38 2.13 19.77
C SER A 197 -8.22 1.72 21.23
N LYS A 198 -9.21 0.98 21.77
CA LYS A 198 -9.13 0.36 23.09
C LYS A 198 -8.41 -1.01 23.09
N ILE A 199 -8.11 -1.56 21.91
CA ILE A 199 -7.60 -2.93 21.75
C ILE A 199 -6.29 -3.00 20.96
N SER A 200 -5.76 -1.86 20.54
CA SER A 200 -4.48 -1.76 19.85
C SER A 200 -3.86 -0.38 20.06
N ARG A 201 -2.54 -0.26 19.86
CA ARG A 201 -1.83 1.02 19.90
C ARG A 201 -2.17 1.97 18.73
N ARG A 202 -3.02 1.57 17.80
CA ARG A 202 -3.30 2.35 16.60
C ARG A 202 -4.34 3.43 16.81
N GLY A 203 -4.07 4.59 16.20
CA GLY A 203 -5.07 5.58 15.87
C GLY A 203 -5.77 5.27 14.54
N LEU A 204 -6.25 6.30 13.86
CA LEU A 204 -6.85 6.17 12.53
C LEU A 204 -5.76 6.14 11.45
N GLY A 205 -5.21 4.95 11.18
CA GLY A 205 -4.18 4.74 10.15
C GLY A 205 -2.74 4.82 10.64
N PHE A 206 -2.46 5.47 11.74
CA PHE A 206 -1.11 5.60 12.30
C PHE A 206 -0.86 4.65 13.46
N ASP A 207 0.38 4.18 13.59
CA ASP A 207 0.91 3.59 14.81
C ASP A 207 1.24 4.71 15.81
N LYS A 208 1.06 4.40 17.09
CA LYS A 208 1.44 5.25 18.21
C LYS A 208 2.33 4.47 19.17
N PRO A 209 3.09 5.12 20.05
CA PRO A 209 3.79 4.45 21.13
C PRO A 209 2.82 3.56 21.94
N ASP A 210 3.26 2.39 22.36
CA ASP A 210 2.48 1.53 23.26
C ASP A 210 2.83 1.87 24.69
N VAL A 211 2.01 2.70 25.30
CA VAL A 211 2.20 3.16 26.69
C VAL A 211 2.13 2.03 27.72
N ASN A 212 1.53 0.91 27.37
CA ASN A 212 1.42 -0.26 28.24
C ASN A 212 2.52 -1.30 28.06
N ASN A 213 3.43 -1.08 27.11
CA ASN A 213 4.57 -1.94 26.79
C ASN A 213 4.21 -3.41 26.51
N SER A 214 2.96 -3.70 26.21
CA SER A 214 2.43 -5.06 26.02
C SER A 214 2.78 -5.64 24.64
N VAL A 215 3.14 -4.78 23.69
CA VAL A 215 3.61 -5.15 22.36
C VAL A 215 4.80 -4.24 22.04
N LYS A 216 5.89 -4.80 21.54
CA LYS A 216 7.06 -3.98 21.10
C LYS A 216 6.59 -2.83 20.24
N SER A 217 6.69 -1.62 20.78
CA SER A 217 6.47 -0.39 20.04
C SER A 217 7.49 -0.31 18.90
N PRO A 218 7.12 0.16 17.71
CA PRO A 218 8.09 0.46 16.65
C PRO A 218 8.90 1.74 16.95
N CYS A 219 8.57 2.45 18.03
CA CYS A 219 9.24 3.66 18.49
C CYS A 219 10.25 3.34 19.59
N ALA A 220 11.20 4.25 19.84
CA ALA A 220 12.05 4.22 21.03
C ALA A 220 11.20 4.32 22.31
N GLU A 221 11.72 3.81 23.43
CA GLU A 221 11.00 3.84 24.73
C GLU A 221 10.75 5.27 25.19
N GLU A 222 11.64 6.19 24.85
CA GLU A 222 11.56 7.62 25.20
C GLU A 222 10.64 8.42 24.26
N ALA A 223 10.06 7.80 23.24
CA ALA A 223 9.21 8.49 22.28
C ALA A 223 7.94 9.01 23.00
N PRO A 224 7.65 10.33 22.91
CA PRO A 224 6.45 10.90 23.54
C PRO A 224 5.17 10.34 22.90
N GLU A 225 4.06 10.38 23.65
CA GLU A 225 2.76 9.82 23.22
C GLU A 225 2.20 10.46 21.95
N GLU A 226 2.63 11.66 21.62
CA GLU A 226 2.22 12.40 20.42
C GLU A 226 2.82 11.83 19.14
N VAL A 227 3.91 11.06 19.23
CA VAL A 227 4.56 10.47 18.05
C VAL A 227 3.59 9.60 17.27
N ILE A 228 3.62 9.78 15.99
CA ILE A 228 2.87 8.97 15.01
C ILE A 228 3.81 8.41 13.96
N GLY A 229 3.46 7.28 13.42
CA GLY A 229 4.22 6.66 12.34
C GLY A 229 3.52 5.46 11.75
N HIS A 230 4.18 4.82 10.82
CA HIS A 230 3.80 3.51 10.31
C HIS A 230 5.01 2.84 9.72
N THR A 231 5.17 1.54 9.97
CA THR A 231 6.23 0.75 9.34
C THR A 231 5.77 0.27 7.97
N GLY A 232 6.68 0.29 6.99
CA GLY A 232 6.47 -0.30 5.67
C GLY A 232 7.29 -1.58 5.49
N PHE A 233 6.88 -2.45 4.57
CA PHE A 233 7.66 -3.64 4.22
C PHE A 233 8.92 -3.29 3.41
N THR A 234 8.83 -2.26 2.60
CA THR A 234 9.92 -1.77 1.74
C THR A 234 10.50 -0.43 2.18
N GLY A 235 10.14 0.05 3.34
CA GLY A 235 10.60 1.31 3.92
C GLY A 235 9.56 2.38 3.96
#